data_e1366b7b3546b782af4fb963dbf81661
#
_entry.id   e1366b7b3546b782af4fb963dbf81661
#
_cell.length_a   1.000
_cell.length_b   1.000
_cell.length_c   1.000
_cell.angle_alpha   90.00
_cell.angle_beta   90.00
_cell.angle_gamma   90.00
#
_symmetry.space_group_name_H-M   'P 1'
#
loop_
_entity.id
_entity.type
_entity.pdbx_description
1 polymer ?
#
loop_
_entity_poly.entity_id
_entity_poly.type
_entity_poly.pdbx_seq_one_letter_code
_entity_poly.pdbx_strand_id
1 'polypeptide(L)'
;RADAAEILDIYNWYVLHHTATFQVTPSSLPEYEDWVDSTRALIPLLLARDGDGKLLGYACAHRYHPREAYDWAVESTIYCAPDARGFGVGDTLYRALLDILDGMGYWNVYALVADPNPASERIHARLGFTCVGREPHTAYKFGWLGLSTWWLPLRRGNEKPEPTHPLTQEQVEEILGKYQA
;
A
#
# COMPACT_ATOMS: atom_id res chain seq x y z
N ARG A 1 2.04 2.37 -17.31
CA ARG A 1 3.18 1.59 -17.86
C ARG A 1 4.49 2.37 -17.82
N ALA A 2 4.50 3.69 -18.14
CA ALA A 2 5.75 4.46 -18.15
C ALA A 2 6.56 4.38 -16.84
N ASP A 3 5.86 4.26 -15.68
CA ASP A 3 6.50 4.21 -14.38
C ASP A 3 6.82 2.77 -13.90
N ALA A 4 6.39 1.75 -14.65
CA ALA A 4 6.46 0.36 -14.18
C ALA A 4 7.89 -0.10 -13.91
N ALA A 5 8.86 0.34 -14.71
CA ALA A 5 10.27 -0.02 -14.54
C ALA A 5 10.84 0.54 -13.21
N GLU A 6 10.58 1.81 -12.90
CA GLU A 6 11.07 2.43 -11.66
C GLU A 6 10.39 1.83 -10.42
N ILE A 7 9.09 1.53 -10.51
CA ILE A 7 8.34 0.86 -9.44
C ILE A 7 8.90 -0.56 -9.21
N LEU A 8 9.15 -1.29 -10.31
CA LEU A 8 9.75 -2.62 -10.28
C LEU A 8 11.13 -2.62 -9.64
N ASP A 9 11.97 -1.63 -9.93
CA ASP A 9 13.31 -1.51 -9.35
C ASP A 9 13.22 -1.40 -7.82
N ILE A 10 12.29 -0.55 -7.32
CA ILE A 10 12.04 -0.45 -5.87
C ILE A 10 11.56 -1.81 -5.34
N TYR A 11 10.56 -2.43 -5.95
CA TYR A 11 10.00 -3.69 -5.47
C TYR A 11 11.01 -4.83 -5.47
N ASN A 12 11.75 -5.02 -6.57
CA ASN A 12 12.75 -6.07 -6.69
C ASN A 12 13.93 -5.88 -5.72
N TRP A 13 14.24 -4.63 -5.35
CA TRP A 13 15.20 -4.41 -4.27
C TRP A 13 14.71 -5.07 -2.95
N TYR A 14 13.43 -4.92 -2.60
CA TYR A 14 12.86 -5.57 -1.41
C TYR A 14 12.76 -7.09 -1.56
N VAL A 15 12.48 -7.58 -2.75
CA VAL A 15 12.50 -9.02 -3.03
C VAL A 15 13.88 -9.62 -2.72
N LEU A 16 14.94 -8.95 -3.13
CA LEU A 16 16.31 -9.45 -3.01
C LEU A 16 16.97 -9.16 -1.65
N HIS A 17 16.57 -8.10 -0.95
CA HIS A 17 17.33 -7.58 0.18
C HIS A 17 16.54 -7.40 1.48
N HIS A 18 15.23 -7.63 1.48
CA HIS A 18 14.39 -7.31 2.64
C HIS A 18 13.25 -8.30 2.83
N THR A 19 12.76 -8.40 4.06
CA THR A 19 11.62 -9.26 4.43
C THR A 19 10.26 -8.58 4.27
N ALA A 20 10.19 -7.31 3.85
CA ALA A 20 8.94 -6.56 3.70
C ALA A 20 7.99 -7.11 2.61
N THR A 21 8.48 -7.95 1.73
CA THR A 21 7.68 -8.79 0.83
C THR A 21 8.04 -10.26 1.03
N PHE A 22 7.05 -11.13 0.95
CA PHE A 22 7.26 -12.58 1.00
C PHE A 22 7.71 -13.18 -0.34
N GLN A 23 7.69 -12.40 -1.42
CA GLN A 23 8.21 -12.84 -2.71
C GLN A 23 9.73 -13.04 -2.61
N VAL A 24 10.22 -14.13 -3.19
CA VAL A 24 11.65 -14.53 -3.15
C VAL A 24 12.32 -14.44 -4.51
N THR A 25 11.54 -14.49 -5.59
CA THR A 25 12.04 -14.38 -6.97
C THR A 25 11.65 -13.01 -7.54
N PRO A 26 12.59 -12.23 -8.09
CA PRO A 26 12.27 -10.96 -8.73
C PRO A 26 11.24 -11.10 -9.84
N SER A 27 10.34 -10.13 -9.94
CA SER A 27 9.39 -10.03 -11.05
C SER A 27 10.08 -9.51 -12.31
N SER A 28 9.58 -9.90 -13.47
CA SER A 28 9.95 -9.33 -14.77
C SER A 28 9.17 -8.05 -15.05
N LEU A 29 9.69 -7.22 -15.96
CA LEU A 29 9.02 -5.98 -16.36
C LEU A 29 7.62 -6.22 -16.97
N PRO A 30 7.41 -7.20 -17.88
CA PRO A 30 6.08 -7.48 -18.43
C PRO A 30 5.06 -7.85 -17.34
N GLU A 31 5.42 -8.72 -16.39
CA GLU A 31 4.54 -9.09 -15.26
C GLU A 31 4.18 -7.87 -14.42
N TYR A 32 5.13 -6.96 -14.24
CA TYR A 32 4.92 -5.77 -13.42
C TYR A 32 4.11 -4.69 -14.14
N GLU A 33 4.25 -4.57 -15.46
CA GLU A 33 3.38 -3.71 -16.29
C GLU A 33 1.92 -4.14 -16.20
N ASP A 34 1.64 -5.44 -16.29
CA ASP A 34 0.30 -5.99 -16.15
C ASP A 34 -0.27 -5.77 -14.74
N TRP A 35 0.57 -5.90 -13.71
CA TRP A 35 0.19 -5.58 -12.34
C TRP A 35 -0.14 -4.09 -12.15
N VAL A 36 0.66 -3.18 -12.69
CA VAL A 36 0.41 -1.73 -12.64
C VAL A 36 -0.93 -1.40 -13.32
N ASP A 37 -1.18 -1.94 -14.51
CA ASP A 37 -2.41 -1.69 -15.25
C ASP A 37 -3.65 -2.22 -14.48
N SER A 38 -3.57 -3.43 -13.92
CA SER A 38 -4.65 -4.02 -13.12
C SER A 38 -4.91 -3.26 -11.82
N THR A 39 -3.86 -2.79 -11.15
CA THR A 39 -3.98 -2.00 -9.91
C THR A 39 -4.65 -0.66 -10.19
N ARG A 40 -4.19 0.07 -11.19
CA ARG A 40 -4.72 1.40 -11.55
C ARG A 40 -6.16 1.36 -12.05
N ALA A 41 -6.63 0.24 -12.55
CA ALA A 41 -8.01 0.08 -12.97
C ALA A 41 -9.01 0.11 -11.82
N LEU A 42 -8.58 -0.16 -10.60
CA LEU A 42 -9.42 -0.26 -9.41
C LEU A 42 -9.24 0.92 -8.46
N ILE A 43 -7.99 1.24 -8.13
CA ILE A 43 -7.61 2.23 -7.11
C ILE A 43 -6.38 3.00 -7.63
N PRO A 44 -6.31 4.33 -7.43
CA PRO A 44 -5.14 5.11 -7.83
C PRO A 44 -3.83 4.54 -7.26
N LEU A 45 -2.84 4.38 -8.13
CA LEU A 45 -1.46 4.09 -7.76
C LEU A 45 -0.73 5.41 -7.54
N LEU A 46 -0.33 5.68 -6.31
CA LEU A 46 0.33 6.92 -5.91
C LEU A 46 1.84 6.81 -6.03
N LEU A 47 2.46 7.83 -6.59
CA LEU A 47 3.90 7.92 -6.75
C LEU A 47 4.42 9.19 -6.06
N ALA A 48 5.46 9.07 -5.24
CA ALA A 48 6.20 10.20 -4.72
C ALA A 48 7.49 10.39 -5.50
N ARG A 49 7.72 11.60 -6.00
CA ARG A 49 8.94 11.97 -6.73
C ARG A 49 9.61 13.17 -6.07
N ASP A 50 10.93 13.26 -6.16
CA ASP A 50 11.66 14.47 -5.76
C ASP A 50 11.62 15.57 -6.84
N GLY A 51 12.28 16.69 -6.57
CA GLY A 51 12.36 17.82 -7.49
C GLY A 51 13.05 17.53 -8.82
N ASP A 52 13.86 16.48 -8.90
CA ASP A 52 14.56 16.03 -10.09
C ASP A 52 13.77 14.93 -10.84
N GLY A 53 12.58 14.57 -10.33
CA GLY A 53 11.69 13.57 -10.92
C GLY A 53 12.01 12.12 -10.55
N LYS A 54 13.00 11.85 -9.68
CA LYS A 54 13.35 10.51 -9.21
C LYS A 54 12.21 9.93 -8.36
N LEU A 55 11.85 8.67 -8.59
CA LEU A 55 10.85 7.98 -7.80
C LEU A 55 11.39 7.67 -6.39
N LEU A 56 10.73 8.19 -5.36
CA LEU A 56 11.07 7.99 -3.95
C LEU A 56 10.26 6.87 -3.29
N GLY A 57 9.11 6.52 -3.87
CA GLY A 57 8.25 5.47 -3.36
C GLY A 57 6.88 5.47 -4.03
N TYR A 58 6.12 4.45 -3.72
CA TYR A 58 4.76 4.30 -4.22
C TYR A 58 3.84 3.69 -3.17
N ALA A 59 2.54 3.96 -3.28
CA ALA A 59 1.49 3.36 -2.48
C ALA A 59 0.29 3.00 -3.35
N CYS A 60 -0.34 1.89 -3.04
CA CYS A 60 -1.56 1.43 -3.69
C CYS A 60 -2.40 0.58 -2.73
N ALA A 61 -3.58 0.21 -3.17
CA ALA A 61 -4.38 -0.79 -2.49
C ALA A 61 -5.01 -1.74 -3.51
N HIS A 62 -5.39 -2.90 -3.05
CA HIS A 62 -6.11 -3.89 -3.84
C HIS A 62 -7.21 -4.54 -3.00
N ARG A 63 -8.10 -5.29 -3.63
CA ARG A 63 -9.18 -5.99 -2.90
C ARG A 63 -8.59 -6.88 -1.82
N TYR A 64 -9.13 -6.78 -0.62
CA TYR A 64 -8.70 -7.64 0.50
C TYR A 64 -9.02 -9.12 0.23
N HIS A 65 -10.20 -9.40 -0.35
CA HIS A 65 -10.63 -10.72 -0.76
C HIS A 65 -11.47 -10.68 -2.05
N PRO A 66 -11.51 -11.74 -2.86
CA PRO A 66 -12.22 -11.71 -4.15
C PRO A 66 -13.74 -11.80 -4.03
N ARG A 67 -14.30 -12.16 -2.85
CA ARG A 67 -15.75 -12.30 -2.65
C ARG A 67 -16.42 -10.95 -2.40
N GLU A 68 -17.60 -10.73 -2.96
CA GLU A 68 -18.38 -9.48 -2.92
C GLU A 68 -18.63 -8.94 -1.50
N ALA A 69 -18.76 -9.82 -0.49
CA ALA A 69 -18.92 -9.39 0.90
C ALA A 69 -17.74 -8.56 1.45
N TYR A 70 -16.59 -8.56 0.75
CA TYR A 70 -15.40 -7.79 1.07
C TYR A 70 -15.23 -6.51 0.24
N ASP A 71 -16.22 -6.09 -0.55
CA ASP A 71 -16.09 -4.95 -1.47
C ASP A 71 -15.77 -3.61 -0.78
N TRP A 72 -15.98 -3.52 0.51
CA TRP A 72 -15.64 -2.34 1.31
C TRP A 72 -14.32 -2.46 2.08
N ALA A 73 -13.54 -3.50 1.82
CA ALA A 73 -12.27 -3.76 2.45
C ALA A 73 -11.14 -3.85 1.42
N VAL A 74 -10.02 -3.20 1.71
CA VAL A 74 -8.82 -3.24 0.88
C VAL A 74 -7.60 -3.63 1.70
N GLU A 75 -6.60 -4.19 1.02
CA GLU A 75 -5.26 -4.34 1.52
C GLU A 75 -4.38 -3.25 0.90
N SER A 76 -3.69 -2.50 1.75
CA SER A 76 -2.77 -1.44 1.35
C SER A 76 -1.34 -1.93 1.23
N THR A 77 -0.63 -1.37 0.27
CA THR A 77 0.78 -1.66 -0.01
C THR A 77 1.55 -0.35 -0.13
N ILE A 78 2.72 -0.29 0.49
CA ILE A 78 3.62 0.86 0.39
C ILE A 78 5.07 0.39 0.35
N TYR A 79 5.84 0.96 -0.58
CA TYR A 79 7.28 0.77 -0.66
C TYR A 79 7.97 2.10 -0.93
N CYS A 80 9.03 2.38 -0.18
CA CYS A 80 9.91 3.53 -0.41
C CYS A 80 11.25 3.06 -0.94
N ALA A 81 11.84 3.84 -1.84
CA ALA A 81 13.20 3.59 -2.28
C ALA A 81 14.16 3.51 -1.07
N PRO A 82 15.18 2.65 -1.09
CA PRO A 82 16.04 2.43 0.07
C PRO A 82 16.67 3.70 0.63
N ASP A 83 17.05 4.62 -0.25
CA ASP A 83 17.67 5.91 0.07
C ASP A 83 16.65 7.01 0.43
N ALA A 84 15.37 6.79 0.19
CA ALA A 84 14.27 7.70 0.56
C ALA A 84 13.64 7.37 1.93
N ARG A 85 14.10 6.32 2.61
CA ARG A 85 13.57 5.92 3.92
C ARG A 85 13.98 6.90 5.02
N GLY A 86 13.06 7.18 5.94
CA GLY A 86 13.31 8.07 7.09
C GLY A 86 13.00 9.55 6.83
N PHE A 87 12.69 9.95 5.60
CA PHE A 87 12.40 11.33 5.21
C PHE A 87 10.90 11.67 5.13
N GLY A 88 10.03 10.82 5.67
CA GLY A 88 8.59 11.09 5.71
C GLY A 88 7.81 10.67 4.47
N VAL A 89 8.47 10.27 3.38
CA VAL A 89 7.84 9.86 2.11
C VAL A 89 6.74 8.83 2.32
N GLY A 90 7.02 7.80 3.11
CA GLY A 90 6.04 6.75 3.40
C GLY A 90 4.83 7.24 4.16
N ASP A 91 5.00 8.16 5.12
CA ASP A 91 3.89 8.75 5.88
C ASP A 91 2.98 9.58 4.96
N THR A 92 3.58 10.42 4.12
CA THR A 92 2.86 11.26 3.15
C THR A 92 2.06 10.43 2.15
N LEU A 93 2.70 9.45 1.51
CA LEU A 93 2.04 8.53 0.57
C LEU A 93 0.88 7.77 1.23
N TYR A 94 1.10 7.29 2.45
CA TYR A 94 0.07 6.50 3.13
C TYR A 94 -1.14 7.33 3.51
N ARG A 95 -0.94 8.55 4.05
CA ARG A 95 -2.04 9.48 4.36
C ARG A 95 -2.84 9.85 3.12
N ALA A 96 -2.16 10.16 2.02
CA ALA A 96 -2.82 10.45 0.75
C ALA A 96 -3.65 9.26 0.24
N LEU A 97 -3.11 8.03 0.34
CA LEU A 97 -3.85 6.81 -0.01
C LEU A 97 -5.08 6.63 0.87
N LEU A 98 -4.97 6.82 2.19
CA LEU A 98 -6.10 6.68 3.11
C LEU A 98 -7.21 7.70 2.82
N ASP A 99 -6.87 8.96 2.53
CA ASP A 99 -7.86 9.99 2.15
C ASP A 99 -8.57 9.64 0.83
N ILE A 100 -7.85 9.10 -0.14
CA ILE A 100 -8.43 8.61 -1.41
C ILE A 100 -9.38 7.45 -1.14
N LEU A 101 -8.97 6.45 -0.35
CA LEU A 101 -9.81 5.29 -0.04
C LEU A 101 -11.09 5.68 0.71
N ASP A 102 -10.99 6.63 1.65
CA ASP A 102 -12.18 7.17 2.32
C ASP A 102 -13.10 7.91 1.34
N GLY A 103 -12.54 8.75 0.47
CA GLY A 103 -13.30 9.41 -0.60
C GLY A 103 -14.02 8.44 -1.54
N MET A 104 -13.42 7.29 -1.83
CA MET A 104 -14.00 6.23 -2.65
C MET A 104 -15.10 5.41 -1.94
N GLY A 105 -15.27 5.57 -0.62
CA GLY A 105 -16.30 4.88 0.15
C GLY A 105 -15.84 3.55 0.78
N TYR A 106 -14.54 3.28 0.85
CA TYR A 106 -14.05 2.12 1.60
C TYR A 106 -14.23 2.30 3.10
N TRP A 107 -14.45 1.20 3.80
CA TRP A 107 -14.68 1.17 5.24
C TRP A 107 -13.47 0.67 6.01
N ASN A 108 -12.76 -0.28 5.45
CA ASN A 108 -11.68 -0.98 6.16
C ASN A 108 -10.42 -1.06 5.31
N VAL A 109 -9.29 -0.70 5.92
CA VAL A 109 -7.97 -0.89 5.33
C VAL A 109 -7.21 -1.90 6.17
N TYR A 110 -6.72 -2.94 5.51
CA TYR A 110 -5.83 -3.92 6.10
C TYR A 110 -4.41 -3.73 5.56
N ALA A 111 -3.43 -4.11 6.36
CA ALA A 111 -2.05 -4.24 5.94
C ALA A 111 -1.48 -5.55 6.49
N LEU A 112 -0.84 -6.31 5.63
CA LEU A 112 -0.15 -7.55 5.97
C LEU A 112 1.34 -7.25 6.10
N VAL A 113 1.89 -7.42 7.30
CA VAL A 113 3.26 -7.02 7.62
C VAL A 113 4.06 -8.23 8.07
N ALA A 114 5.20 -8.47 7.44
CA ALA A 114 6.13 -9.50 7.88
C ALA A 114 6.56 -9.22 9.34
N ASP A 115 6.59 -10.25 10.16
CA ASP A 115 6.97 -10.16 11.57
C ASP A 115 8.29 -10.96 11.79
N PRO A 116 9.38 -10.29 12.24
CA PRO A 116 9.47 -8.90 12.70
C PRO A 116 9.66 -7.87 11.55
N ASN A 117 8.99 -6.74 11.64
CA ASN A 117 9.26 -5.54 10.85
C ASN A 117 8.95 -4.26 11.66
N PRO A 118 9.83 -3.88 12.61
CA PRO A 118 9.56 -2.75 13.51
C PRO A 118 9.34 -1.41 12.80
N ALA A 119 9.91 -1.21 11.61
CA ALA A 119 9.72 0.01 10.85
C ALA A 119 8.29 0.11 10.32
N SER A 120 7.77 -0.97 9.74
CA SER A 120 6.40 -1.06 9.25
C SER A 120 5.40 -0.99 10.41
N GLU A 121 5.63 -1.69 11.49
CA GLU A 121 4.76 -1.64 12.69
C GLU A 121 4.62 -0.20 13.22
N ARG A 122 5.73 0.54 13.30
CA ARG A 122 5.71 1.93 13.78
C ARG A 122 4.90 2.86 12.87
N ILE A 123 5.01 2.74 11.55
CA ILE A 123 4.23 3.59 10.65
C ILE A 123 2.75 3.27 10.74
N HIS A 124 2.36 1.99 10.77
CA HIS A 124 0.98 1.58 10.91
C HIS A 124 0.37 2.06 12.24
N ALA A 125 1.06 1.85 13.37
CA ALA A 125 0.60 2.33 14.67
C ALA A 125 0.42 3.86 14.69
N ARG A 126 1.36 4.61 14.12
CA ARG A 126 1.29 6.09 14.03
C ARG A 126 0.12 6.57 13.17
N LEU A 127 -0.25 5.83 12.14
CA LEU A 127 -1.40 6.13 11.27
C LEU A 127 -2.74 5.67 11.87
N GLY A 128 -2.73 5.05 13.04
CA GLY A 128 -3.95 4.63 13.75
C GLY A 128 -4.39 3.20 13.48
N PHE A 129 -3.60 2.41 12.77
CA PHE A 129 -3.87 0.98 12.62
C PHE A 129 -3.70 0.26 13.95
N THR A 130 -4.50 -0.78 14.15
CA THR A 130 -4.41 -1.71 15.27
C THR A 130 -3.97 -3.07 14.77
N CYS A 131 -2.99 -3.70 15.42
CA CYS A 131 -2.63 -5.08 15.14
C CYS A 131 -3.74 -6.00 15.66
N VAL A 132 -4.40 -6.71 14.74
CA VAL A 132 -5.56 -7.58 15.03
C VAL A 132 -5.22 -9.07 15.02
N GLY A 133 -4.03 -9.44 14.56
CA GLY A 133 -3.58 -10.82 14.56
C GLY A 133 -2.09 -10.94 14.31
N ARG A 134 -1.50 -12.03 14.81
CA ARG A 134 -0.13 -12.45 14.53
C ARG A 134 -0.08 -13.95 14.31
N GLU A 135 0.56 -14.36 13.25
CA GLU A 135 0.74 -15.75 12.85
C GLU A 135 2.25 -16.04 12.84
N PRO A 136 2.76 -16.82 13.80
CA PRO A 136 4.18 -17.15 13.86
C PRO A 136 4.54 -18.18 12.78
N HIS A 137 5.77 -18.15 12.29
CA HIS A 137 6.34 -19.14 11.36
C HIS A 137 5.48 -19.37 10.10
N THR A 138 4.90 -18.30 9.55
CA THR A 138 4.01 -18.36 8.38
C THR A 138 4.77 -18.48 7.07
N ALA A 139 5.98 -17.92 6.98
CA ALA A 139 6.78 -17.88 5.75
C ALA A 139 8.28 -18.05 6.03
N TYR A 140 9.02 -18.46 5.00
CA TYR A 140 10.47 -18.58 5.09
C TYR A 140 11.14 -17.71 4.01
N LYS A 141 11.85 -16.66 4.44
CA LYS A 141 12.69 -15.81 3.60
C LYS A 141 13.80 -15.20 4.44
N PHE A 142 15.06 -15.54 4.17
CA PHE A 142 16.22 -15.21 5.00
C PHE A 142 16.12 -15.72 6.46
N GLY A 143 15.22 -16.65 6.72
CA GLY A 143 14.82 -17.20 8.01
C GLY A 143 13.30 -17.31 8.13
N TRP A 144 12.82 -17.90 9.22
CA TRP A 144 11.40 -17.97 9.52
C TRP A 144 10.85 -16.60 9.88
N LEU A 145 9.72 -16.26 9.26
CA LEU A 145 8.97 -15.02 9.47
C LEU A 145 7.56 -15.36 9.96
N GLY A 146 7.01 -14.48 10.77
CA GLY A 146 5.59 -14.42 11.04
C GLY A 146 4.89 -13.45 10.08
N LEU A 147 3.59 -13.39 10.23
CA LEU A 147 2.72 -12.41 9.59
C LEU A 147 1.93 -11.67 10.65
N SER A 148 1.91 -10.34 10.62
CA SER A 148 1.00 -9.54 11.43
C SER A 148 -0.02 -8.83 10.56
N THR A 149 -1.29 -8.88 10.97
CA THR A 149 -2.40 -8.22 10.31
C THR A 149 -2.75 -6.94 11.06
N TRP A 150 -2.69 -5.82 10.34
CA TRP A 150 -3.02 -4.50 10.86
C TRP A 150 -4.30 -4.00 10.21
N TRP A 151 -5.18 -3.39 10.99
CA TRP A 151 -6.50 -2.93 10.58
C TRP A 151 -6.72 -1.46 10.95
N LEU A 152 -7.26 -0.70 10.01
CA LEU A 152 -7.71 0.68 10.20
C LEU A 152 -9.16 0.81 9.69
N PRO A 153 -10.14 1.11 10.54
CA PRO A 153 -11.47 1.51 10.09
C PRO A 153 -11.44 2.98 9.62
N LEU A 154 -11.77 3.22 8.37
CA LEU A 154 -12.03 4.57 7.83
C LEU A 154 -13.42 5.04 8.25
N ARG A 155 -14.38 4.12 8.31
CA ARG A 155 -15.78 4.38 8.70
C ARG A 155 -16.23 3.37 9.75
N ARG A 156 -17.22 3.77 10.54
CA ARG A 156 -17.81 2.94 11.58
C ARG A 156 -19.33 3.07 11.52
N GLY A 157 -20.06 1.99 11.71
CA GLY A 157 -21.51 1.91 11.70
C GLY A 157 -21.97 0.47 11.54
N ASN A 158 -23.30 0.27 11.61
CA ASN A 158 -23.95 -1.02 11.39
C ASN A 158 -24.89 -1.01 10.20
N GLU A 159 -25.00 0.13 9.54
CA GLU A 159 -25.78 0.27 8.32
C GLU A 159 -25.11 -0.44 7.13
N LYS A 160 -25.91 -0.81 6.14
CA LYS A 160 -25.38 -1.35 4.90
C LYS A 160 -24.56 -0.25 4.20
N PRO A 161 -23.29 -0.49 3.86
CA PRO A 161 -22.48 0.49 3.16
C PRO A 161 -23.02 0.77 1.75
N GLU A 162 -22.92 2.03 1.30
CA GLU A 162 -23.12 2.37 -0.09
C GLU A 162 -22.01 1.74 -0.96
N PRO A 163 -22.28 1.45 -2.24
CA PRO A 163 -21.23 0.94 -3.13
C PRO A 163 -20.03 1.87 -3.21
N THR A 164 -18.83 1.30 -3.23
CA THR A 164 -17.60 2.06 -3.52
C THR A 164 -17.63 2.61 -4.94
N HIS A 165 -16.99 3.75 -5.16
CA HIS A 165 -16.99 4.43 -6.46
C HIS A 165 -15.60 5.04 -6.75
N PRO A 166 -15.19 5.14 -8.02
CA PRO A 166 -13.98 5.85 -8.38
C PRO A 166 -14.12 7.35 -8.11
N LEU A 167 -13.04 8.00 -7.73
CA LEU A 167 -12.97 9.46 -7.69
C LEU A 167 -12.73 10.03 -9.08
N THR A 168 -13.22 11.24 -9.32
CA THR A 168 -12.84 12.01 -10.50
C THR A 168 -11.37 12.47 -10.37
N GLN A 169 -10.75 12.81 -11.50
CA GLN A 169 -9.39 13.34 -11.49
C GLN A 169 -9.27 14.59 -10.62
N GLU A 170 -10.24 15.50 -10.68
CA GLU A 170 -10.29 16.72 -9.88
C GLU A 170 -10.31 16.42 -8.37
N GLN A 171 -11.12 15.44 -7.93
CA GLN A 171 -11.16 15.01 -6.54
C GLN A 171 -9.84 14.41 -6.08
N VAL A 172 -9.18 13.61 -6.92
CA VAL A 172 -7.86 13.06 -6.61
C VAL A 172 -6.83 14.19 -6.50
N GLU A 173 -6.81 15.15 -7.42
CA GLU A 173 -5.90 16.29 -7.41
C GLU A 173 -6.11 17.18 -6.18
N GLU A 174 -7.36 17.44 -5.77
CA GLU A 174 -7.68 18.16 -4.53
C GLU A 174 -7.12 17.46 -3.29
N ILE A 175 -7.29 16.14 -3.21
CA ILE A 175 -6.72 15.34 -2.10
C ILE A 175 -5.20 15.44 -2.12
N LEU A 176 -4.57 15.20 -3.27
CA LEU A 176 -3.12 15.20 -3.40
C LEU A 176 -2.51 16.58 -3.13
N GLY A 177 -3.23 17.67 -3.44
CA GLY A 177 -2.81 19.04 -3.14
C GLY A 177 -2.50 19.29 -1.66
N LYS A 178 -3.10 18.54 -0.74
CA LYS A 178 -2.82 18.61 0.70
C LYS A 178 -1.43 18.08 1.08
N TYR A 179 -0.81 17.32 0.18
CA TYR A 179 0.44 16.59 0.41
C TYR A 179 1.61 17.05 -0.47
N GLN A 180 1.36 18.04 -1.32
CA GLN A 180 2.37 18.69 -2.17
C GLN A 180 2.92 19.89 -1.38
N ALA A 181 3.97 19.69 -0.59
CA ALA A 181 4.68 20.77 0.11
C ALA A 181 6.14 20.81 -0.34
#